data_1099fbfcaf10a554bfe1f45fd499d8cb
#
_entry.id   1099fbfcaf10a554bfe1f45fd499d8cb
#
_cell.length_a   1.000
_cell.length_b   1.000
_cell.length_c   1.000
_cell.angle_alpha   90.00
_cell.angle_beta   90.00
_cell.angle_gamma   90.00
#
_symmetry.space_group_name_H-M   'P 1'
#
loop_
_entity.id
_entity.type
_entity.pdbx_description
1 polymer ?
#
loop_
_entity_poly.entity_id
_entity_poly.type
_entity_poly.pdbx_seq_one_letter_code
_entity_poly.pdbx_strand_id
1 'polypeptide(L)'
;MKSRMIWNDIARNKAVALMLLVFVSVAAMLLSLTAILGVNLLGSIDRLMQDAKTPHFLQMHTGDPELQRLEAFAAEQPQVSQFQVVGFLNIENDDIGINGKTLAGSLQDNGFCTQSEQFDFLLDLDNVPVRPADGELYAPVFYKKDGTMNLGDTVTIQGIPFTVAGFVRDSQMNSALASSKRFVVSEADYARLKPFGLVEHLIEFRLSDRSNIGAFTAAYSAAGLPANGPALTWPLFRLMSAISDGIMIALILMVSILVILVAFLCIALRCLPRLRTTIGRSA
;
A
#
# COMPACT_ATOMS: atom_id res chain seq x y z
N MET A 1 42.21 35.13 -5.10
CA MET A 1 41.42 36.15 -5.83
C MET A 1 39.96 35.80 -6.01
N LYS A 2 39.56 34.60 -6.34
CA LYS A 2 38.13 34.20 -6.59
C LYS A 2 37.19 34.39 -5.39
N SER A 3 37.62 34.10 -4.16
CA SER A 3 36.77 34.26 -2.95
C SER A 3 36.39 35.72 -2.63
N ARG A 4 37.33 36.65 -2.83
CA ARG A 4 37.06 38.10 -2.63
C ARG A 4 36.08 38.66 -3.65
N MET A 5 36.11 38.16 -4.88
CA MET A 5 35.09 38.52 -5.94
C MET A 5 33.70 38.06 -5.56
N ILE A 6 33.57 36.81 -5.06
CA ILE A 6 32.29 36.22 -4.62
C ILE A 6 31.73 37.02 -3.43
N TRP A 7 32.54 37.34 -2.44
CA TRP A 7 32.11 38.16 -1.29
C TRP A 7 31.65 39.56 -1.66
N ASN A 8 32.40 40.24 -2.55
CA ASN A 8 32.01 41.56 -3.03
C ASN A 8 30.67 41.55 -3.83
N ASP A 9 30.43 40.47 -4.54
CA ASP A 9 29.23 40.27 -5.34
C ASP A 9 27.98 39.98 -4.47
N ILE A 10 28.14 39.18 -3.42
CA ILE A 10 27.13 38.91 -2.39
C ILE A 10 26.81 40.21 -1.63
N ALA A 11 27.80 40.99 -1.25
CA ALA A 11 27.64 42.25 -0.53
C ALA A 11 26.91 43.31 -1.34
N ARG A 12 27.10 43.30 -2.68
CA ARG A 12 26.46 44.31 -3.58
C ARG A 12 25.02 43.94 -3.96
N ASN A 13 24.60 42.71 -3.82
CA ASN A 13 23.27 42.20 -4.20
C ASN A 13 22.64 41.32 -3.10
N LYS A 14 22.60 41.85 -1.87
CA LYS A 14 22.14 41.11 -0.69
C LYS A 14 20.76 40.42 -0.86
N ALA A 15 19.80 41.11 -1.46
CA ALA A 15 18.45 40.55 -1.66
C ALA A 15 18.42 39.30 -2.52
N VAL A 16 19.26 39.24 -3.54
CA VAL A 16 19.30 38.06 -4.46
C VAL A 16 20.17 36.94 -3.87
N ALA A 17 21.24 37.30 -3.17
CA ALA A 17 22.02 36.29 -2.44
C ALA A 17 21.14 35.63 -1.35
N LEU A 18 20.31 36.42 -0.66
CA LEU A 18 19.33 35.91 0.30
C LEU A 18 18.27 35.03 -0.38
N MET A 19 17.70 35.47 -1.51
CA MET A 19 16.72 34.69 -2.26
C MET A 19 17.31 33.34 -2.72
N LEU A 20 18.52 33.33 -3.28
CA LEU A 20 19.19 32.09 -3.66
C LEU A 20 19.48 31.16 -2.47
N LEU A 21 19.91 31.75 -1.35
CA LEU A 21 20.12 30.97 -0.11
C LEU A 21 18.81 30.30 0.33
N VAL A 22 17.70 31.05 0.33
CA VAL A 22 16.38 30.51 0.69
C VAL A 22 15.98 29.38 -0.27
N PHE A 23 16.08 29.58 -1.59
CA PHE A 23 15.75 28.53 -2.56
C PHE A 23 16.58 27.27 -2.37
N VAL A 24 17.90 27.39 -2.20
CA VAL A 24 18.80 26.24 -1.99
C VAL A 24 18.48 25.54 -0.67
N SER A 25 18.21 26.30 0.40
CA SER A 25 17.85 25.74 1.70
C SER A 25 16.52 24.99 1.65
N VAL A 26 15.49 25.55 1.00
CA VAL A 26 14.19 24.91 0.83
C VAL A 26 14.34 23.63 -0.01
N ALA A 27 15.09 23.68 -1.11
CA ALA A 27 15.34 22.51 -1.94
C ALA A 27 16.06 21.39 -1.18
N ALA A 28 17.10 21.73 -0.41
CA ALA A 28 17.82 20.77 0.41
C ALA A 28 16.91 20.15 1.49
N MET A 29 16.07 20.95 2.14
CA MET A 29 15.09 20.49 3.12
C MET A 29 14.08 19.53 2.50
N LEU A 30 13.51 19.86 1.33
CA LEU A 30 12.55 19.01 0.64
C LEU A 30 13.17 17.68 0.18
N LEU A 31 14.40 17.69 -0.33
CA LEU A 31 15.12 16.47 -0.69
C LEU A 31 15.38 15.57 0.51
N SER A 32 15.83 16.16 1.63
CA SER A 32 16.05 15.42 2.86
C SER A 32 14.75 14.81 3.38
N LEU A 33 13.64 15.57 3.36
CA LEU A 33 12.32 15.09 3.75
C LEU A 33 11.88 13.93 2.86
N THR A 34 12.04 14.04 1.54
CA THR A 34 11.69 12.98 0.58
C THR A 34 12.48 11.69 0.87
N ALA A 35 13.78 11.80 1.15
CA ALA A 35 14.62 10.64 1.45
C ALA A 35 14.17 9.96 2.77
N ILE A 36 13.91 10.73 3.82
CA ILE A 36 13.44 10.21 5.12
C ILE A 36 12.08 9.53 4.96
N LEU A 37 11.13 10.18 4.28
CA LEU A 37 9.81 9.60 4.05
C LEU A 37 9.88 8.32 3.22
N GLY A 38 10.72 8.27 2.19
CA GLY A 38 10.91 7.08 1.36
C GLY A 38 11.46 5.89 2.15
N VAL A 39 12.49 6.11 2.96
CA VAL A 39 13.06 5.05 3.82
C VAL A 39 12.04 4.57 4.85
N ASN A 40 11.32 5.50 5.50
CA ASN A 40 10.31 5.17 6.51
C ASN A 40 9.12 4.41 5.89
N LEU A 41 8.67 4.79 4.70
CA LEU A 41 7.59 4.10 3.99
C LEU A 41 7.96 2.65 3.70
N LEU A 42 9.10 2.42 3.05
CA LEU A 42 9.55 1.07 2.71
C LEU A 42 9.75 0.21 3.98
N GLY A 43 10.35 0.78 5.03
CA GLY A 43 10.51 0.10 6.30
C GLY A 43 9.17 -0.20 7.00
N SER A 44 8.15 0.64 6.83
CA SER A 44 6.81 0.40 7.38
C SER A 44 6.06 -0.69 6.63
N ILE A 45 6.18 -0.72 5.28
CA ILE A 45 5.63 -1.79 4.46
C ILE A 45 6.27 -3.13 4.82
N ASP A 46 7.59 -3.18 4.88
CA ASP A 46 8.33 -4.40 5.21
C ASP A 46 7.96 -4.93 6.62
N ARG A 47 7.80 -4.03 7.60
CA ARG A 47 7.32 -4.40 8.94
C ARG A 47 5.89 -4.93 8.92
N LEU A 48 4.95 -4.23 8.26
CA LEU A 48 3.58 -4.70 8.15
C LEU A 48 3.51 -6.11 7.54
N MET A 49 4.24 -6.34 6.45
CA MET A 49 4.28 -7.65 5.79
C MET A 49 4.94 -8.74 6.66
N GLN A 50 5.87 -8.37 7.51
CA GLN A 50 6.53 -9.28 8.45
C GLN A 50 5.62 -9.61 9.64
N ASP A 51 5.01 -8.59 10.26
CA ASP A 51 4.12 -8.75 11.43
C ASP A 51 2.84 -9.50 11.05
N ALA A 52 2.26 -9.19 9.89
CA ALA A 52 1.12 -9.90 9.33
C ALA A 52 1.46 -11.33 8.88
N LYS A 53 2.74 -11.72 8.84
CA LYS A 53 3.18 -12.97 8.22
C LYS A 53 2.57 -13.16 6.83
N THR A 54 2.65 -12.12 5.99
CA THR A 54 2.08 -12.11 4.62
C THR A 54 2.45 -13.38 3.84
N PRO A 55 1.51 -14.00 3.10
CA PRO A 55 1.82 -15.12 2.22
C PRO A 55 2.85 -14.71 1.17
N HIS A 56 3.67 -15.68 0.74
CA HIS A 56 4.65 -15.47 -0.31
C HIS A 56 4.03 -15.64 -1.70
N PHE A 57 2.99 -16.46 -1.78
CA PHE A 57 2.17 -16.70 -2.96
C PHE A 57 0.70 -16.78 -2.54
N LEU A 58 -0.16 -16.12 -3.29
CA LEU A 58 -1.62 -16.15 -3.19
C LEU A 58 -2.19 -16.46 -4.57
N GLN A 59 -3.12 -17.41 -4.64
CA GLN A 59 -3.97 -17.64 -5.80
C GLN A 59 -5.43 -17.41 -5.39
N MET A 60 -6.12 -16.52 -6.06
CA MET A 60 -7.57 -16.37 -5.91
C MET A 60 -8.29 -17.40 -6.77
N HIS A 61 -9.36 -17.98 -6.23
CA HIS A 61 -10.16 -18.98 -6.94
C HIS A 61 -11.61 -18.93 -6.50
N THR A 62 -12.51 -18.93 -7.47
CA THR A 62 -13.97 -19.04 -7.25
C THR A 62 -14.42 -20.47 -7.59
N GLY A 63 -15.23 -21.06 -6.73
CA GLY A 63 -15.71 -22.45 -6.85
C GLY A 63 -15.03 -23.39 -5.88
N ASP A 64 -15.06 -24.70 -6.12
CA ASP A 64 -14.43 -25.69 -5.26
C ASP A 64 -12.89 -25.52 -5.28
N PRO A 65 -12.24 -25.22 -4.16
CA PRO A 65 -10.80 -25.07 -4.10
C PRO A 65 -10.04 -26.41 -4.21
N GLU A 66 -10.73 -27.55 -4.30
CA GLU A 66 -10.12 -28.88 -4.37
C GLU A 66 -9.08 -29.12 -3.26
N LEU A 67 -9.48 -28.88 -2.01
CA LEU A 67 -8.59 -28.80 -0.85
C LEU A 67 -7.63 -29.99 -0.73
N GLN A 68 -8.10 -31.22 -0.99
CA GLN A 68 -7.26 -32.43 -0.92
C GLN A 68 -6.09 -32.38 -1.93
N ARG A 69 -6.32 -31.84 -3.14
CA ARG A 69 -5.24 -31.70 -4.14
C ARG A 69 -4.24 -30.61 -3.72
N LEU A 70 -4.72 -29.53 -3.13
CA LEU A 70 -3.86 -28.46 -2.61
C LEU A 70 -3.02 -28.93 -1.43
N GLU A 71 -3.59 -29.70 -0.50
CA GLU A 71 -2.88 -30.32 0.63
C GLU A 71 -1.79 -31.30 0.16
N ALA A 72 -2.13 -32.18 -0.81
CA ALA A 72 -1.18 -33.11 -1.40
C ALA A 72 -0.02 -32.35 -2.07
N PHE A 73 -0.33 -31.34 -2.89
CA PHE A 73 0.68 -30.50 -3.52
C PHE A 73 1.55 -29.79 -2.49
N ALA A 74 0.97 -29.22 -1.44
CA ALA A 74 1.72 -28.56 -0.37
C ALA A 74 2.71 -29.52 0.33
N ALA A 75 2.28 -30.75 0.58
CA ALA A 75 3.10 -31.78 1.21
C ALA A 75 4.26 -32.26 0.31
N GLU A 76 4.05 -32.29 -1.00
CA GLU A 76 5.06 -32.68 -2.00
C GLU A 76 6.11 -31.58 -2.26
N GLN A 77 5.85 -30.34 -1.86
CA GLN A 77 6.75 -29.19 -2.09
C GLN A 77 7.61 -28.92 -0.84
N PRO A 78 8.89 -29.35 -0.80
CA PRO A 78 9.74 -29.18 0.38
C PRO A 78 10.03 -27.73 0.76
N GLN A 79 9.80 -26.81 -0.15
CA GLN A 79 9.92 -25.37 0.05
C GLN A 79 8.71 -24.75 0.73
N VAL A 80 7.56 -25.43 0.82
CA VAL A 80 6.36 -24.94 1.51
C VAL A 80 6.55 -25.10 3.01
N SER A 81 6.46 -23.99 3.74
CA SER A 81 6.53 -23.98 5.20
C SER A 81 5.14 -23.93 5.84
N GLN A 82 4.20 -23.26 5.21
CA GLN A 82 2.81 -23.12 5.67
C GLN A 82 1.88 -23.00 4.47
N PHE A 83 0.67 -23.51 4.62
CA PHE A 83 -0.40 -23.48 3.62
C PHE A 83 -1.75 -23.28 4.32
N GLN A 84 -2.61 -22.47 3.72
CA GLN A 84 -4.01 -22.31 4.14
C GLN A 84 -4.89 -21.90 2.97
N VAL A 85 -6.20 -22.08 3.13
CA VAL A 85 -7.23 -21.56 2.24
C VAL A 85 -8.18 -20.70 3.09
N VAL A 86 -8.27 -19.40 2.77
CA VAL A 86 -9.12 -18.44 3.48
C VAL A 86 -10.33 -18.13 2.61
N GLY A 87 -11.52 -18.11 3.22
CA GLY A 87 -12.73 -17.66 2.54
C GLY A 87 -12.80 -16.14 2.50
N PHE A 88 -12.98 -15.60 1.31
CA PHE A 88 -13.26 -14.20 1.04
C PHE A 88 -14.69 -14.11 0.50
N LEU A 89 -15.63 -13.71 1.36
CA LEU A 89 -17.04 -13.59 1.04
C LEU A 89 -17.30 -12.25 0.36
N ASN A 90 -17.42 -12.27 -0.96
CA ASN A 90 -17.74 -11.09 -1.75
C ASN A 90 -19.24 -10.79 -1.66
N ILE A 91 -19.59 -9.56 -1.26
CA ILE A 91 -20.97 -9.06 -1.17
C ILE A 91 -21.07 -7.80 -2.01
N GLU A 92 -22.14 -7.70 -2.79
CA GLU A 92 -22.38 -6.56 -3.67
C GLU A 92 -22.42 -5.25 -2.91
N ASN A 93 -21.80 -4.21 -3.46
CA ASN A 93 -21.68 -2.90 -2.80
C ASN A 93 -23.04 -2.23 -2.53
N ASP A 94 -24.07 -2.55 -3.32
CA ASP A 94 -25.44 -2.06 -3.11
C ASP A 94 -26.06 -2.59 -1.82
N ASP A 95 -25.58 -3.73 -1.34
CA ASP A 95 -26.04 -4.43 -0.13
C ASP A 95 -25.27 -4.01 1.13
N ILE A 96 -24.26 -3.14 0.98
CA ILE A 96 -23.46 -2.62 2.09
C ILE A 96 -23.81 -1.16 2.32
N GLY A 97 -24.45 -0.86 3.45
CA GLY A 97 -24.83 0.49 3.88
C GLY A 97 -23.95 1.00 5.01
N ILE A 98 -23.62 2.29 4.98
CA ILE A 98 -22.87 2.97 6.04
C ILE A 98 -23.67 4.17 6.49
N ASN A 99 -24.13 4.19 7.74
CA ASN A 99 -24.93 5.28 8.30
C ASN A 99 -26.12 5.66 7.37
N GLY A 100 -26.75 4.67 6.75
CA GLY A 100 -27.90 4.85 5.84
C GLY A 100 -27.55 5.21 4.39
N LYS A 101 -26.27 5.19 3.99
CA LYS A 101 -25.83 5.36 2.59
C LYS A 101 -25.18 4.06 2.12
N THR A 102 -25.47 3.64 0.89
CA THR A 102 -24.88 2.43 0.31
C THR A 102 -23.48 2.70 -0.27
N LEU A 103 -22.70 1.64 -0.44
CA LEU A 103 -21.42 1.67 -1.17
C LEU A 103 -21.59 1.46 -2.67
N ALA A 104 -22.80 1.56 -3.23
CA ALA A 104 -23.12 1.35 -4.64
C ALA A 104 -22.19 2.03 -5.65
N GLY A 105 -21.62 3.19 -5.26
CA GLY A 105 -20.66 3.92 -6.11
C GLY A 105 -19.19 3.55 -5.89
N SER A 106 -18.88 2.61 -5.01
CA SER A 106 -17.51 2.16 -4.76
C SER A 106 -16.98 1.34 -5.94
N LEU A 107 -15.72 1.59 -6.30
CA LEU A 107 -14.98 0.78 -7.26
C LEU A 107 -14.24 -0.40 -6.58
N GLN A 108 -14.38 -0.53 -5.27
CA GLN A 108 -13.73 -1.58 -4.51
C GLN A 108 -14.62 -2.81 -4.41
N ASP A 109 -14.02 -3.98 -4.57
CA ASP A 109 -14.65 -5.27 -4.29
C ASP A 109 -14.56 -5.52 -2.79
N ASN A 110 -15.68 -5.44 -2.09
CA ASN A 110 -15.72 -5.55 -0.65
C ASN A 110 -16.02 -6.99 -0.23
N GLY A 111 -15.06 -7.60 0.44
CA GLY A 111 -15.21 -8.95 0.94
C GLY A 111 -15.07 -9.04 2.45
N PHE A 112 -15.74 -10.03 3.02
CA PHE A 112 -15.74 -10.34 4.44
C PHE A 112 -14.94 -11.62 4.68
N CYS A 113 -14.14 -11.63 5.73
CA CYS A 113 -13.36 -12.79 6.14
C CYS A 113 -13.30 -12.87 7.66
N THR A 114 -12.82 -13.98 8.17
CA THR A 114 -12.45 -14.14 9.57
C THR A 114 -10.94 -13.99 9.74
N GLN A 115 -10.47 -13.83 10.97
CA GLN A 115 -9.04 -13.72 11.25
C GLN A 115 -8.35 -15.08 11.05
N SER A 116 -7.26 -15.09 10.27
CA SER A 116 -6.43 -16.29 10.10
C SER A 116 -5.69 -16.67 11.39
N GLU A 117 -5.49 -17.98 11.60
CA GLU A 117 -4.87 -18.51 12.83
C GLU A 117 -3.34 -18.66 12.73
N GLN A 118 -2.79 -18.90 11.54
CA GLN A 118 -1.38 -19.28 11.38
C GLN A 118 -0.52 -18.14 10.80
N PHE A 119 -1.00 -17.53 9.74
CA PHE A 119 -0.34 -16.44 9.01
C PHE A 119 -1.39 -15.63 8.23
N ASP A 120 -0.99 -14.62 7.48
CA ASP A 120 -1.87 -13.63 6.85
C ASP A 120 -2.76 -12.94 7.89
N PHE A 121 -2.13 -12.43 8.93
CA PHE A 121 -2.85 -11.71 9.98
C PHE A 121 -3.32 -10.35 9.48
N LEU A 122 -4.59 -10.08 9.72
CA LEU A 122 -5.17 -8.75 9.60
C LEU A 122 -4.94 -8.00 10.91
N LEU A 123 -4.15 -6.93 10.84
CA LEU A 123 -3.64 -6.22 12.01
C LEU A 123 -4.41 -4.92 12.24
N ASP A 124 -4.61 -4.55 13.49
CA ASP A 124 -5.08 -3.21 13.84
C ASP A 124 -4.01 -2.12 13.63
N LEU A 125 -4.27 -0.90 14.09
CA LEU A 125 -3.34 0.22 13.97
C LEU A 125 -2.10 0.08 14.87
N ASP A 126 -2.17 -0.79 15.88
CA ASP A 126 -1.11 -1.07 16.85
C ASP A 126 -0.33 -2.37 16.53
N ASN A 127 -0.56 -2.96 15.36
CA ASN A 127 0.04 -4.23 14.88
C ASN A 127 -0.42 -5.47 15.65
N VAL A 128 -1.62 -5.46 16.21
CA VAL A 128 -2.21 -6.61 16.89
C VAL A 128 -3.23 -7.28 15.96
N PRO A 129 -3.24 -8.63 15.84
CA PRO A 129 -4.28 -9.33 15.09
C PRO A 129 -5.68 -9.03 15.64
N VAL A 130 -6.60 -8.60 14.76
CA VAL A 130 -7.95 -8.21 15.17
C VAL A 130 -8.83 -9.42 15.49
N ARG A 131 -9.72 -9.29 16.46
CA ARG A 131 -10.72 -10.32 16.82
C ARG A 131 -12.04 -9.62 17.16
N PRO A 132 -12.91 -9.38 16.15
CA PRO A 132 -14.21 -8.75 16.40
C PRO A 132 -15.12 -9.67 17.24
N ALA A 133 -15.92 -9.08 18.13
CA ALA A 133 -17.02 -9.76 18.76
C ALA A 133 -18.22 -9.87 17.79
N ASP A 134 -19.22 -10.70 18.14
CA ASP A 134 -20.44 -10.81 17.32
C ASP A 134 -21.16 -9.45 17.23
N GLY A 135 -21.55 -9.08 16.02
CA GLY A 135 -22.14 -7.77 15.71
C GLY A 135 -21.12 -6.64 15.54
N GLU A 136 -19.84 -6.93 15.64
CA GLU A 136 -18.75 -5.99 15.35
C GLU A 136 -18.06 -6.34 14.05
N LEU A 137 -17.46 -5.33 13.41
CA LEU A 137 -16.54 -5.52 12.30
C LEU A 137 -15.33 -4.60 12.41
N TYR A 138 -14.23 -5.05 11.84
CA TYR A 138 -13.08 -4.20 11.57
C TYR A 138 -13.07 -3.85 10.06
N ALA A 139 -13.07 -2.55 9.76
CA ALA A 139 -13.11 -2.05 8.40
C ALA A 139 -11.69 -1.85 7.84
N PRO A 140 -11.47 -1.99 6.52
CA PRO A 140 -10.21 -1.63 5.90
C PRO A 140 -9.80 -0.18 6.24
N VAL A 141 -8.53 0.04 6.61
CA VAL A 141 -8.00 1.38 6.88
C VAL A 141 -8.16 2.33 5.69
N PHE A 142 -8.37 1.80 4.50
CA PHE A 142 -8.74 2.54 3.30
C PHE A 142 -9.95 3.45 3.54
N TYR A 143 -11.04 2.94 4.11
CA TYR A 143 -12.27 3.68 4.38
C TYR A 143 -12.16 4.70 5.52
N LYS A 144 -11.19 4.51 6.43
CA LYS A 144 -10.82 5.55 7.40
C LYS A 144 -10.09 6.71 6.73
N LYS A 145 -9.17 6.40 5.81
CA LYS A 145 -8.34 7.42 5.13
C LYS A 145 -9.16 8.32 4.20
N ASP A 146 -10.16 7.78 3.52
CA ASP A 146 -11.04 8.55 2.64
C ASP A 146 -12.22 9.22 3.35
N GLY A 147 -12.37 8.97 4.66
CA GLY A 147 -13.43 9.56 5.49
C GLY A 147 -14.80 8.91 5.32
N THR A 148 -14.89 7.76 4.66
CA THR A 148 -16.14 7.02 4.44
C THR A 148 -16.64 6.37 5.74
N MET A 149 -15.72 5.86 6.60
CA MET A 149 -16.06 5.18 7.85
C MET A 149 -15.28 5.74 9.04
N ASN A 150 -15.96 5.81 10.19
CA ASN A 150 -15.39 6.18 11.48
C ASN A 150 -15.63 5.08 12.51
N LEU A 151 -14.87 5.12 13.60
CA LEU A 151 -15.08 4.24 14.76
C LEU A 151 -16.48 4.46 15.34
N GLY A 152 -17.21 3.38 15.61
CA GLY A 152 -18.57 3.41 16.13
C GLY A 152 -19.66 3.62 15.07
N ASP A 153 -19.31 3.82 13.78
CA ASP A 153 -20.31 3.88 12.72
C ASP A 153 -21.07 2.56 12.58
N THR A 154 -22.30 2.65 12.11
CA THR A 154 -23.12 1.47 11.80
C THR A 154 -22.98 1.11 10.34
N VAL A 155 -22.52 -0.11 10.08
CA VAL A 155 -22.50 -0.74 8.77
C VAL A 155 -23.61 -1.77 8.69
N THR A 156 -24.49 -1.66 7.70
CA THR A 156 -25.54 -2.66 7.45
C THR A 156 -25.16 -3.50 6.25
N ILE A 157 -25.19 -4.81 6.40
CA ILE A 157 -24.90 -5.77 5.33
C ILE A 157 -26.13 -6.63 5.17
N GLN A 158 -26.80 -6.52 4.01
CA GLN A 158 -28.09 -7.19 3.78
C GLN A 158 -29.12 -6.92 4.92
N GLY A 159 -29.13 -5.68 5.43
CA GLY A 159 -30.00 -5.27 6.54
C GLY A 159 -29.55 -5.73 7.92
N ILE A 160 -28.47 -6.49 8.06
CA ILE A 160 -27.90 -6.90 9.34
C ILE A 160 -26.94 -5.79 9.81
N PRO A 161 -27.17 -5.18 11.00
CA PRO A 161 -26.31 -4.10 11.48
C PRO A 161 -25.04 -4.64 12.16
N PHE A 162 -23.93 -3.94 11.91
CA PHE A 162 -22.62 -4.13 12.55
C PHE A 162 -22.10 -2.80 13.04
N THR A 163 -21.32 -2.83 14.11
CA THR A 163 -20.60 -1.65 14.60
C THR A 163 -19.14 -1.70 14.14
N VAL A 164 -18.62 -0.61 13.62
CA VAL A 164 -17.18 -0.48 13.31
C VAL A 164 -16.40 -0.42 14.62
N ALA A 165 -15.84 -1.55 15.04
CA ALA A 165 -15.03 -1.68 16.25
C ALA A 165 -13.59 -1.19 16.07
N GLY A 166 -13.11 -1.13 14.82
CA GLY A 166 -11.77 -0.69 14.52
C GLY A 166 -11.45 -0.75 13.04
N PHE A 167 -10.17 -0.56 12.71
CA PHE A 167 -9.67 -0.58 11.35
C PHE A 167 -8.54 -1.58 11.20
N VAL A 168 -8.52 -2.28 10.05
CA VAL A 168 -7.48 -3.24 9.72
C VAL A 168 -6.49 -2.68 8.70
N ARG A 169 -5.23 -3.02 8.93
CA ARG A 169 -4.15 -2.91 7.96
C ARG A 169 -3.91 -4.29 7.36
N ASP A 170 -4.26 -4.40 6.10
CA ASP A 170 -4.11 -5.61 5.31
C ASP A 170 -2.82 -5.53 4.50
N SER A 171 -1.91 -6.47 4.68
CA SER A 171 -0.63 -6.48 3.97
C SER A 171 -0.74 -6.78 2.47
N GLN A 172 -1.88 -7.32 2.04
CA GLN A 172 -2.15 -7.70 0.65
C GLN A 172 -3.04 -6.68 -0.06
N MET A 173 -4.16 -6.27 0.59
CA MET A 173 -5.25 -5.51 -0.05
C MET A 173 -5.35 -4.06 0.48
N ASN A 174 -4.40 -3.58 1.27
CA ASN A 174 -4.42 -2.21 1.82
C ASN A 174 -4.11 -1.13 0.78
N SER A 175 -3.42 -1.48 -0.29
CA SER A 175 -3.06 -0.57 -1.38
C SER A 175 -4.32 0.00 -2.03
N ALA A 176 -4.32 1.30 -2.37
CA ALA A 176 -5.39 1.90 -3.18
C ALA A 176 -5.45 1.32 -4.60
N LEU A 177 -4.38 0.66 -5.05
CA LEU A 177 -4.32 -0.03 -6.34
C LEU A 177 -4.91 -1.44 -6.30
N ALA A 178 -5.14 -2.02 -5.11
CA ALA A 178 -5.86 -3.28 -4.98
C ALA A 178 -7.36 -2.99 -5.08
N SER A 179 -8.07 -3.69 -5.97
CA SER A 179 -9.53 -3.56 -6.10
C SER A 179 -10.24 -4.12 -4.86
N SER A 180 -9.77 -5.23 -4.33
CA SER A 180 -10.41 -5.92 -3.22
C SER A 180 -10.04 -5.31 -1.87
N LYS A 181 -11.01 -5.30 -0.93
CA LYS A 181 -10.85 -4.83 0.45
C LYS A 181 -11.45 -5.85 1.40
N ARG A 182 -10.72 -6.20 2.48
CA ARG A 182 -11.15 -7.20 3.45
C ARG A 182 -11.70 -6.53 4.72
N PHE A 183 -12.98 -6.81 5.01
CA PHE A 183 -13.58 -6.57 6.32
C PHE A 183 -13.43 -7.82 7.18
N VAL A 184 -13.15 -7.66 8.46
CA VAL A 184 -13.04 -8.79 9.40
C VAL A 184 -14.26 -8.81 10.28
N VAL A 185 -14.90 -9.97 10.37
CA VAL A 185 -16.06 -10.26 11.22
C VAL A 185 -15.78 -11.50 12.07
N SER A 186 -16.64 -11.76 13.07
CA SER A 186 -16.57 -13.01 13.83
C SER A 186 -16.92 -14.23 12.96
N GLU A 187 -16.54 -15.42 13.41
CA GLU A 187 -16.93 -16.68 12.74
C GLU A 187 -18.46 -16.84 12.66
N ALA A 188 -19.18 -16.46 13.73
CA ALA A 188 -20.63 -16.52 13.77
C ALA A 188 -21.26 -15.57 12.73
N ASP A 189 -20.74 -14.35 12.65
CA ASP A 189 -21.23 -13.37 11.68
C ASP A 189 -20.85 -13.72 10.25
N TYR A 190 -19.66 -14.25 10.03
CA TYR A 190 -19.27 -14.77 8.70
C TYR A 190 -20.25 -15.86 8.24
N ALA A 191 -20.60 -16.81 9.12
CA ALA A 191 -21.57 -17.85 8.80
C ALA A 191 -22.98 -17.28 8.51
N ARG A 192 -23.40 -16.21 9.19
CA ARG A 192 -24.67 -15.48 8.93
C ARG A 192 -24.66 -14.76 7.59
N LEU A 193 -23.51 -14.18 7.20
CA LEU A 193 -23.37 -13.43 5.94
C LEU A 193 -23.20 -14.32 4.72
N LYS A 194 -22.65 -15.52 4.88
CA LYS A 194 -22.32 -16.46 3.81
C LYS A 194 -23.44 -16.72 2.79
N PRO A 195 -24.74 -16.79 3.18
CA PRO A 195 -25.84 -16.98 2.21
C PRO A 195 -26.07 -15.79 1.27
N PHE A 196 -25.53 -14.63 1.54
CA PHE A 196 -25.80 -13.38 0.82
C PHE A 196 -24.71 -12.99 -0.18
N GLY A 197 -23.64 -13.76 -0.29
CA GLY A 197 -22.53 -13.44 -1.19
C GLY A 197 -21.91 -14.66 -1.84
N LEU A 198 -20.90 -14.40 -2.65
CA LEU A 198 -20.10 -15.42 -3.31
C LEU A 198 -18.80 -15.62 -2.53
N VAL A 199 -18.50 -16.85 -2.14
CA VAL A 199 -17.22 -17.17 -1.50
C VAL A 199 -16.16 -17.38 -2.58
N GLU A 200 -15.15 -16.52 -2.56
CA GLU A 200 -13.88 -16.72 -3.24
C GLU A 200 -12.89 -17.32 -2.25
N HIS A 201 -11.94 -18.10 -2.75
CA HIS A 201 -10.91 -18.73 -1.95
C HIS A 201 -9.57 -18.05 -2.18
N LEU A 202 -8.94 -17.62 -1.10
CA LEU A 202 -7.56 -17.15 -1.08
C LEU A 202 -6.68 -18.37 -0.73
N ILE A 203 -6.06 -18.96 -1.75
CA ILE A 203 -5.17 -20.11 -1.61
C ILE A 203 -3.77 -19.56 -1.37
N GLU A 204 -3.26 -19.76 -0.16
CA GLU A 204 -2.09 -19.05 0.34
C GLU A 204 -0.96 -19.97 0.75
N PHE A 205 0.26 -19.62 0.35
CA PHE A 205 1.46 -20.36 0.69
C PHE A 205 2.55 -19.45 1.26
N ARG A 206 3.22 -19.94 2.30
CA ARG A 206 4.50 -19.39 2.76
C ARG A 206 5.60 -20.39 2.44
N LEU A 207 6.69 -19.88 1.90
CA LEU A 207 7.86 -20.66 1.56
C LEU A 207 8.95 -20.49 2.63
N SER A 208 9.78 -21.48 2.82
CA SER A 208 10.96 -21.40 3.69
C SER A 208 11.98 -20.37 3.19
N ASP A 209 12.09 -20.23 1.86
CA ASP A 209 12.90 -19.19 1.21
C ASP A 209 12.10 -18.51 0.09
N ARG A 210 11.94 -17.19 0.21
CA ARG A 210 11.23 -16.35 -0.77
C ARG A 210 11.90 -16.28 -2.14
N SER A 211 13.19 -16.60 -2.25
CA SER A 211 13.90 -16.64 -3.54
C SER A 211 13.29 -17.68 -4.49
N ASN A 212 12.58 -18.68 -3.95
CA ASN A 212 11.96 -19.77 -4.71
C ASN A 212 10.55 -19.43 -5.24
N ILE A 213 10.02 -18.20 -5.02
CA ILE A 213 8.65 -17.82 -5.43
C ILE A 213 8.41 -18.09 -6.92
N GLY A 214 9.35 -17.75 -7.79
CA GLY A 214 9.21 -17.95 -9.24
C GLY A 214 9.10 -19.43 -9.61
N ALA A 215 9.95 -20.28 -9.05
CA ALA A 215 9.92 -21.72 -9.27
C ALA A 215 8.64 -22.36 -8.69
N PHE A 216 8.20 -21.89 -7.52
CA PHE A 216 6.95 -22.33 -6.89
C PHE A 216 5.74 -21.98 -7.75
N THR A 217 5.64 -20.73 -8.26
CA THR A 217 4.56 -20.29 -9.14
C THR A 217 4.47 -21.14 -10.39
N ALA A 218 5.62 -21.47 -11.01
CA ALA A 218 5.67 -22.35 -12.17
C ALA A 218 5.20 -23.78 -11.82
N ALA A 219 5.61 -24.34 -10.69
CA ALA A 219 5.19 -25.65 -10.20
C ALA A 219 3.67 -25.70 -9.92
N TYR A 220 3.11 -24.65 -9.27
CA TYR A 220 1.67 -24.54 -9.01
C TYR A 220 0.87 -24.57 -10.32
N SER A 221 1.28 -23.76 -11.30
CA SER A 221 0.64 -23.70 -12.63
C SER A 221 0.75 -25.03 -13.39
N ALA A 222 1.92 -25.68 -13.34
CA ALA A 222 2.15 -26.96 -14.01
C ALA A 222 1.32 -28.12 -13.41
N ALA A 223 1.00 -28.05 -12.12
CA ALA A 223 0.15 -29.04 -11.43
C ALA A 223 -1.34 -28.91 -11.79
N GLY A 224 -1.76 -27.90 -12.56
CA GLY A 224 -3.15 -27.68 -12.96
C GLY A 224 -4.09 -27.52 -11.76
N LEU A 225 -3.63 -26.82 -10.71
CA LEU A 225 -4.38 -26.54 -9.49
C LEU A 225 -5.42 -25.41 -9.72
N PRO A 226 -6.43 -25.29 -8.85
CA PRO A 226 -7.43 -24.24 -8.94
C PRO A 226 -6.86 -22.84 -9.11
N ALA A 227 -7.15 -22.17 -10.25
CA ALA A 227 -6.51 -20.92 -10.65
C ALA A 227 -7.37 -20.10 -11.64
N ASN A 228 -8.63 -19.80 -11.30
CA ASN A 228 -9.51 -19.00 -12.18
C ASN A 228 -9.53 -17.51 -11.83
N GLY A 229 -8.80 -17.08 -10.81
CA GLY A 229 -8.58 -15.70 -10.41
C GLY A 229 -7.12 -15.29 -10.51
N PRO A 230 -6.76 -14.06 -10.08
CA PRO A 230 -5.38 -13.58 -10.12
C PRO A 230 -4.45 -14.34 -9.17
N ALA A 231 -3.20 -14.53 -9.62
CA ALA A 231 -2.10 -14.99 -8.77
C ALA A 231 -1.26 -13.78 -8.35
N LEU A 232 -0.99 -13.65 -7.08
CA LEU A 232 -0.25 -12.54 -6.50
C LEU A 232 0.93 -13.07 -5.67
N THR A 233 2.02 -12.33 -5.67
CA THR A 233 3.23 -12.75 -4.95
C THR A 233 3.69 -11.66 -4.00
N TRP A 234 4.47 -12.04 -2.99
CA TRP A 234 5.02 -11.12 -1.99
C TRP A 234 5.72 -9.89 -2.61
N PRO A 235 6.57 -10.00 -3.65
CA PRO A 235 7.14 -8.83 -4.32
C PRO A 235 6.09 -7.92 -4.95
N LEU A 236 4.99 -8.49 -5.48
CA LEU A 236 3.91 -7.71 -6.09
C LEU A 236 3.10 -6.95 -5.03
N PHE A 237 2.74 -7.58 -3.90
CA PHE A 237 2.09 -6.88 -2.78
C PHE A 237 2.93 -5.70 -2.30
N ARG A 238 4.24 -5.92 -2.09
CA ARG A 238 5.18 -4.90 -1.68
C ARG A 238 5.26 -3.75 -2.68
N LEU A 239 5.32 -4.06 -3.97
CA LEU A 239 5.38 -3.07 -5.05
C LEU A 239 4.08 -2.24 -5.11
N MET A 240 2.91 -2.87 -5.06
CA MET A 240 1.62 -2.18 -5.09
C MET A 240 1.47 -1.22 -3.89
N SER A 241 1.85 -1.65 -2.70
CA SER A 241 1.85 -0.81 -1.50
C SER A 241 2.84 0.35 -1.63
N ALA A 242 4.05 0.09 -2.13
CA ALA A 242 5.07 1.12 -2.31
C ALA A 242 4.65 2.18 -3.35
N ILE A 243 4.02 1.79 -4.44
CA ILE A 243 3.51 2.72 -5.47
C ILE A 243 2.34 3.53 -4.89
N SER A 244 1.36 2.88 -4.29
CA SER A 244 0.16 3.52 -3.75
C SER A 244 0.49 4.59 -2.71
N ASP A 245 1.27 4.23 -1.70
CA ASP A 245 1.60 5.13 -0.61
C ASP A 245 2.77 6.08 -0.98
N GLY A 246 3.56 5.74 -2.01
CA GLY A 246 4.70 6.52 -2.49
C GLY A 246 4.35 7.69 -3.41
N ILE A 247 3.12 7.79 -3.92
CA ILE A 247 2.70 8.86 -4.85
C ILE A 247 2.96 10.26 -4.25
N MET A 248 2.61 10.48 -2.99
CA MET A 248 2.84 11.77 -2.32
C MET A 248 4.33 12.09 -2.18
N ILE A 249 5.16 11.09 -1.92
CA ILE A 249 6.62 11.24 -1.84
C ILE A 249 7.19 11.60 -3.21
N ALA A 250 6.70 10.98 -4.28
CA ALA A 250 7.08 11.29 -5.65
C ALA A 250 6.70 12.72 -6.06
N LEU A 251 5.54 13.22 -5.63
CA LEU A 251 5.13 14.62 -5.84
C LEU A 251 6.06 15.60 -5.13
N ILE A 252 6.41 15.34 -3.86
CA ILE A 252 7.36 16.18 -3.11
C ILE A 252 8.73 16.19 -3.81
N LEU A 253 9.20 15.05 -4.30
CA LEU A 253 10.45 14.94 -5.05
C LEU A 253 10.40 15.76 -6.34
N MET A 254 9.31 15.68 -7.09
CA MET A 254 9.12 16.45 -8.33
C MET A 254 9.16 17.97 -8.06
N VAL A 255 8.47 18.44 -7.02
CA VAL A 255 8.50 19.85 -6.60
C VAL A 255 9.92 20.25 -6.18
N SER A 256 10.64 19.40 -5.46
CA SER A 256 12.03 19.66 -5.06
C SER A 256 12.94 19.86 -6.27
N ILE A 257 12.83 19.00 -7.27
CA ILE A 257 13.60 19.11 -8.53
C ILE A 257 13.24 20.40 -9.25
N LEU A 258 11.96 20.76 -9.32
CA LEU A 258 11.51 21.99 -9.97
C LEU A 258 12.11 23.25 -9.28
N VAL A 259 12.11 23.29 -7.95
CA VAL A 259 12.72 24.38 -7.16
C VAL A 259 14.22 24.48 -7.45
N ILE A 260 14.93 23.37 -7.54
CA ILE A 260 16.36 23.34 -7.90
C ILE A 260 16.58 23.91 -9.30
N LEU A 261 15.78 23.46 -10.29
CA LEU A 261 15.89 23.96 -11.68
C LEU A 261 15.64 25.45 -11.76
N VAL A 262 14.65 25.98 -11.06
CA VAL A 262 14.39 27.43 -10.99
C VAL A 262 15.57 28.17 -10.36
N ALA A 263 16.14 27.65 -9.26
CA ALA A 263 17.33 28.23 -8.66
C ALA A 263 18.54 28.27 -9.62
N PHE A 264 18.80 27.18 -10.32
CA PHE A 264 19.84 27.10 -11.37
C PHE A 264 19.60 28.10 -12.49
N LEU A 265 18.36 28.22 -12.99
CA LEU A 265 18.00 29.16 -14.04
C LEU A 265 18.25 30.60 -13.59
N CYS A 266 17.87 30.96 -12.38
CA CYS A 266 18.11 32.29 -11.79
C CYS A 266 19.62 32.60 -11.70
N ILE A 267 20.43 31.61 -11.34
CA ILE A 267 21.89 31.76 -11.28
C ILE A 267 22.45 31.95 -12.70
N ALA A 268 22.05 31.10 -13.66
CA ALA A 268 22.52 31.13 -15.03
C ALA A 268 22.20 32.47 -15.72
N LEU A 269 20.94 32.95 -15.61
CA LEU A 269 20.51 34.23 -16.18
C LEU A 269 21.28 35.44 -15.60
N ARG A 270 21.80 35.34 -14.39
CA ARG A 270 22.67 36.38 -13.80
C ARG A 270 24.11 36.31 -14.27
N CYS A 271 24.62 35.11 -14.52
CA CYS A 271 26.01 34.95 -14.97
C CYS A 271 26.20 35.32 -16.45
N LEU A 272 25.17 35.11 -17.29
CA LEU A 272 25.19 35.39 -18.73
C LEU A 272 25.57 36.83 -19.13
N PRO A 273 25.00 37.90 -18.54
CA PRO A 273 25.36 39.30 -18.91
C PRO A 273 26.82 39.64 -18.57
N ARG A 274 27.36 39.01 -17.50
CA ARG A 274 28.74 39.25 -17.06
C ARG A 274 29.79 38.61 -17.93
N LEU A 275 29.50 37.44 -18.50
CA LEU A 275 30.37 36.79 -19.49
C LEU A 275 30.49 37.63 -20.76
N ARG A 276 29.39 38.25 -21.24
CA ARG A 276 29.41 39.15 -22.39
C ARG A 276 30.23 40.41 -22.16
N THR A 277 30.19 41.00 -20.95
CA THR A 277 31.00 42.19 -20.67
C THR A 277 32.48 41.93 -20.47
N THR A 278 32.86 40.70 -20.11
CA THR A 278 34.27 40.29 -19.97
C THR A 278 34.90 39.97 -21.32
N ILE A 279 34.17 39.34 -22.22
CA ILE A 279 34.65 39.02 -23.59
C ILE A 279 34.75 40.28 -24.44
N GLY A 280 33.84 41.28 -24.28
CA GLY A 280 33.92 42.57 -25.01
C GLY A 280 34.96 43.54 -24.51
N ARG A 281 35.70 43.26 -23.42
CA ARG A 281 36.82 44.08 -22.91
C ARG A 281 38.19 43.51 -23.28
N SER A 282 38.25 42.30 -23.84
CA SER A 282 39.47 41.62 -24.28
C SER A 282 39.63 41.62 -25.82
N ALA A 283 38.79 42.29 -26.56
CA ALA A 283 38.90 42.65 -27.97
C ALA A 283 39.09 44.16 -28.11
#